data_da8167ab69a5e55408eaa7f184574084
#
_entry.id   da8167ab69a5e55408eaa7f184574084
#
_cell.length_a   1.000
_cell.length_b   1.000
_cell.length_c   1.000
_cell.angle_alpha   90.00
_cell.angle_beta   90.00
_cell.angle_gamma   90.00
#
_symmetry.space_group_name_H-M   'P 1'
#
loop_
_entity.id
_entity.type
_entity.pdbx_description
1 polymer ?
#
loop_
_entity_poly.entity_id
_entity_poly.type
_entity_poly.pdbx_seq_one_letter_code
_entity_poly.pdbx_strand_id
1 'polypeptide(L)'
;MSLLNTSLHELDPDVAAAVDAELDRQQSTLEMIASENFAPVAVMEAQGSVLTNKYAEGYPGRRYYGGCEHVDVVEQIAIDRVKALFGAEHANVQPHSGAQANAAAMFALLKPGDTIMGLNLAHGGHLTHGMKINFSGKLYNVVPYHVGDDGQVDMAEVERLAKETKPKLIVAGWSAYPRQLDFAAFRKVADEVGAYLMVDMAHFAGLVAAGLHPNPVPHAHVVTTTTHKTLGGPRGGVILSTAELAKKINSAVFPGQQGGPLEHVVAAKAVAFKVAASEDFKERQTRTLEGARILAERLVRDDARAAGVSVLTGGTDVHLVLVDLRDSELDGQQAEDRLHEVGITVNRNAVPNDPRPPMVTSGLRIGTPALATRGFTAEDFAEVADVIAEALKPSYDAEALKARVKTLADKHPLYPGLNK
;
A
#
# COMPACT_ATOMS: atom_id res chain seq x y z
N MET A 1 16.29 24.08 -32.16
CA MET A 1 15.07 23.26 -32.02
C MET A 1 14.15 23.90 -31.00
N SER A 2 12.84 23.77 -31.12
CA SER A 2 11.91 24.25 -30.08
C SER A 2 12.06 23.34 -28.84
N LEU A 3 12.17 23.93 -27.64
CA LEU A 3 12.24 23.21 -26.36
C LEU A 3 11.08 22.20 -26.20
N LEU A 4 9.95 22.46 -26.87
CA LEU A 4 8.77 21.57 -26.85
C LEU A 4 9.04 20.14 -27.35
N ASN A 5 10.01 19.96 -28.23
CA ASN A 5 10.32 18.69 -28.90
C ASN A 5 11.68 18.11 -28.49
N THR A 6 12.29 18.67 -27.46
CA THR A 6 13.59 18.22 -26.94
C THR A 6 13.37 17.08 -25.94
N SER A 7 14.15 16.01 -26.03
CA SER A 7 14.10 14.90 -25.09
C SER A 7 14.55 15.31 -23.68
N LEU A 8 14.19 14.49 -22.66
CA LEU A 8 14.64 14.75 -21.29
C LEU A 8 16.17 14.77 -21.21
N HIS A 9 16.85 13.83 -21.82
CA HIS A 9 18.32 13.73 -21.80
C HIS A 9 19.02 14.91 -22.44
N GLU A 10 18.40 15.54 -23.45
CA GLU A 10 18.95 16.73 -24.11
C GLU A 10 18.58 18.03 -23.37
N LEU A 11 17.38 18.07 -22.78
CA LEU A 11 16.86 19.27 -22.13
C LEU A 11 17.39 19.45 -20.69
N ASP A 12 17.41 18.35 -19.95
CA ASP A 12 17.79 18.34 -18.53
C ASP A 12 18.58 17.07 -18.20
N PRO A 13 19.87 17.06 -18.53
CA PRO A 13 20.72 15.89 -18.30
C PRO A 13 20.90 15.55 -16.81
N ASP A 14 20.74 16.51 -15.89
CA ASP A 14 20.86 16.26 -14.44
C ASP A 14 19.67 15.44 -13.93
N VAL A 15 18.45 15.77 -14.36
CA VAL A 15 17.26 14.99 -14.04
C VAL A 15 17.31 13.63 -14.74
N ALA A 16 17.74 13.58 -16.00
CA ALA A 16 17.89 12.33 -16.75
C ALA A 16 18.85 11.37 -16.02
N ALA A 17 20.03 11.87 -15.61
CA ALA A 17 21.01 11.07 -14.86
C ALA A 17 20.47 10.53 -13.52
N ALA A 18 19.64 11.30 -12.82
CA ALA A 18 19.01 10.85 -11.58
C ALA A 18 17.96 9.74 -11.84
N VAL A 19 17.19 9.83 -12.92
CA VAL A 19 16.23 8.79 -13.34
C VAL A 19 16.97 7.51 -13.74
N ASP A 20 18.05 7.62 -14.50
CA ASP A 20 18.87 6.49 -14.91
C ASP A 20 19.52 5.79 -13.70
N ALA A 21 20.03 6.57 -12.74
CA ALA A 21 20.60 6.03 -11.50
C ALA A 21 19.54 5.30 -10.64
N GLU A 22 18.29 5.80 -10.59
CA GLU A 22 17.20 5.10 -9.91
C GLU A 22 16.81 3.80 -10.62
N LEU A 23 16.82 3.77 -11.95
CA LEU A 23 16.63 2.54 -12.72
C LEU A 23 17.72 1.51 -12.38
N ASP A 24 18.98 1.93 -12.34
CA ASP A 24 20.11 1.05 -11.97
C ASP A 24 19.95 0.52 -10.54
N ARG A 25 19.53 1.34 -9.58
CA ARG A 25 19.23 0.92 -8.21
C ARG A 25 18.14 -0.14 -8.17
N GLN A 26 17.01 0.11 -8.84
CA GLN A 26 15.90 -0.85 -8.89
C GLN A 26 16.28 -2.16 -9.55
N GLN A 27 17.13 -2.15 -10.56
CA GLN A 27 17.62 -3.35 -11.25
C GLN A 27 18.60 -4.17 -10.40
N SER A 28 19.48 -3.50 -9.66
CA SER A 28 20.59 -4.11 -8.94
C SER A 28 20.31 -4.52 -7.49
N THR A 29 19.22 -4.01 -6.89
CA THR A 29 18.83 -4.29 -5.51
C THR A 29 17.53 -5.10 -5.42
N LEU A 30 17.22 -5.64 -4.24
CA LEU A 30 15.98 -6.32 -3.95
C LEU A 30 15.05 -5.41 -3.15
N GLU A 31 13.97 -4.95 -3.80
CA GLU A 31 12.97 -4.08 -3.19
C GLU A 31 11.99 -4.89 -2.34
N MET A 32 12.01 -4.68 -1.03
CA MET A 32 11.15 -5.38 -0.07
C MET A 32 10.42 -4.43 0.88
N ILE A 33 10.28 -3.15 0.52
CA ILE A 33 9.34 -2.26 1.21
C ILE A 33 7.92 -2.70 0.88
N ALA A 34 7.14 -3.06 1.90
CA ALA A 34 5.81 -3.65 1.75
C ALA A 34 4.78 -2.78 1.00
N SER A 35 5.03 -1.48 0.90
CA SER A 35 4.19 -0.51 0.19
C SER A 35 4.69 -0.16 -1.21
N GLU A 36 5.73 -0.84 -1.70
CA GLU A 36 6.30 -0.61 -3.03
C GLU A 36 6.09 -1.80 -3.96
N ASN A 37 6.10 -1.52 -5.27
CA ASN A 37 5.94 -2.50 -6.32
C ASN A 37 6.48 -1.93 -7.63
N PHE A 38 6.66 -2.78 -8.64
CA PHE A 38 7.07 -2.37 -9.98
C PHE A 38 5.85 -2.27 -10.89
N ALA A 39 5.63 -1.07 -11.44
CA ALA A 39 4.55 -0.83 -12.38
C ALA A 39 4.89 -1.40 -13.78
N PRO A 40 3.95 -2.02 -14.49
CA PRO A 40 4.15 -2.40 -15.89
C PRO A 40 4.55 -1.22 -16.77
N VAL A 41 5.36 -1.45 -17.80
CA VAL A 41 5.77 -0.41 -18.76
C VAL A 41 4.57 0.33 -19.34
N ALA A 42 3.50 -0.38 -19.72
CA ALA A 42 2.26 0.24 -20.23
C ALA A 42 1.59 1.20 -19.24
N VAL A 43 1.77 1.02 -17.91
CA VAL A 43 1.30 1.96 -16.90
C VAL A 43 2.13 3.24 -16.94
N MET A 44 3.45 3.12 -17.07
CA MET A 44 4.36 4.27 -17.19
C MET A 44 4.15 5.03 -18.50
N GLU A 45 3.94 4.34 -19.62
CA GLU A 45 3.60 4.95 -20.92
C GLU A 45 2.28 5.73 -20.85
N ALA A 46 1.23 5.17 -20.24
CA ALA A 46 -0.03 5.87 -20.07
C ALA A 46 0.13 7.13 -19.22
N GLN A 47 0.94 7.07 -18.17
CA GLN A 47 1.21 8.20 -17.28
C GLN A 47 2.05 9.28 -17.96
N GLY A 48 2.98 8.93 -18.85
CA GLY A 48 3.77 9.86 -19.67
C GLY A 48 3.07 10.38 -20.92
N SER A 49 1.77 10.15 -21.08
CA SER A 49 1.02 10.49 -22.29
C SER A 49 0.60 11.95 -22.35
N VAL A 50 0.10 12.38 -23.54
CA VAL A 50 -0.43 13.72 -23.78
C VAL A 50 -1.63 14.10 -22.92
N LEU A 51 -2.22 13.15 -22.20
CA LEU A 51 -3.30 13.40 -21.24
C LEU A 51 -2.85 14.31 -20.07
N THR A 52 -1.54 14.46 -19.87
CA THR A 52 -0.95 15.41 -18.92
C THR A 52 -1.35 16.87 -19.23
N ASN A 53 -1.68 17.17 -20.48
CA ASN A 53 -2.03 18.53 -20.93
C ASN A 53 -3.49 18.90 -20.65
N LYS A 54 -4.37 17.92 -20.31
CA LYS A 54 -5.81 18.16 -20.31
C LYS A 54 -6.36 18.53 -18.94
N TYR A 55 -7.04 19.66 -18.88
CA TYR A 55 -7.80 20.11 -17.72
C TYR A 55 -9.26 19.62 -17.81
N ALA A 56 -9.74 18.86 -16.80
CA ALA A 56 -11.01 18.13 -16.90
C ALA A 56 -11.82 18.17 -15.59
N GLU A 57 -11.99 19.36 -14.97
CA GLU A 57 -12.85 19.51 -13.79
C GLU A 57 -14.27 19.00 -14.04
N GLY A 58 -14.84 18.31 -13.07
CA GLY A 58 -16.11 17.62 -13.15
C GLY A 58 -15.93 16.12 -13.33
N TYR A 59 -16.88 15.48 -14.00
CA TYR A 59 -16.95 14.03 -14.19
C TYR A 59 -17.32 13.69 -15.63
N PRO A 60 -17.15 12.45 -16.11
CA PRO A 60 -17.51 12.06 -17.48
C PRO A 60 -18.92 12.52 -17.85
N GLY A 61 -19.06 13.17 -19.01
CA GLY A 61 -20.32 13.74 -19.49
C GLY A 61 -20.80 15.00 -18.76
N ARG A 62 -20.10 15.46 -17.74
CA ARG A 62 -20.44 16.65 -16.94
C ARG A 62 -19.20 17.44 -16.55
N ARG A 63 -18.45 17.90 -17.54
CA ARG A 63 -17.22 18.70 -17.36
C ARG A 63 -17.49 20.18 -17.41
N TYR A 64 -16.65 20.94 -16.73
CA TYR A 64 -16.65 22.41 -16.81
C TYR A 64 -15.86 22.94 -18.02
N TYR A 65 -15.10 22.08 -18.70
CA TYR A 65 -14.22 22.43 -19.81
C TYR A 65 -14.61 21.67 -21.08
N GLY A 66 -14.42 22.30 -22.26
CA GLY A 66 -14.55 21.63 -23.55
C GLY A 66 -13.36 20.72 -23.87
N GLY A 67 -13.50 19.90 -24.91
CA GLY A 67 -12.45 19.00 -25.40
C GLY A 67 -12.19 17.80 -24.47
N CYS A 68 -13.19 17.34 -23.73
CA CYS A 68 -13.07 16.24 -22.76
C CYS A 68 -13.57 14.89 -23.31
N GLU A 69 -13.96 14.80 -24.57
CA GLU A 69 -14.56 13.61 -25.17
C GLU A 69 -13.67 12.37 -25.04
N HIS A 70 -12.35 12.51 -25.12
CA HIS A 70 -11.41 11.38 -25.00
C HIS A 70 -11.06 11.06 -23.54
N VAL A 71 -10.87 12.06 -22.68
CA VAL A 71 -10.62 11.81 -21.24
C VAL A 71 -11.85 11.27 -20.56
N ASP A 72 -13.05 11.60 -21.01
CA ASP A 72 -14.30 10.98 -20.52
C ASP A 72 -14.31 9.48 -20.78
N VAL A 73 -13.85 9.04 -21.95
CA VAL A 73 -13.72 7.61 -22.27
C VAL A 73 -12.71 6.94 -21.35
N VAL A 74 -11.55 7.57 -21.13
CA VAL A 74 -10.50 7.02 -20.25
C VAL A 74 -10.97 6.89 -18.82
N GLU A 75 -11.57 7.94 -18.26
CA GLU A 75 -12.06 7.93 -16.88
C GLU A 75 -13.20 6.93 -16.70
N GLN A 76 -14.12 6.83 -17.67
CA GLN A 76 -15.20 5.84 -17.63
C GLN A 76 -14.64 4.40 -17.66
N ILE A 77 -13.63 4.11 -18.49
CA ILE A 77 -12.95 2.81 -18.52
C ILE A 77 -12.35 2.49 -17.14
N ALA A 78 -11.69 3.46 -16.49
CA ALA A 78 -11.12 3.27 -15.16
C ALA A 78 -12.20 2.96 -14.11
N ILE A 79 -13.31 3.70 -14.12
CA ILE A 79 -14.46 3.51 -13.23
C ILE A 79 -15.05 2.11 -13.42
N ASP A 80 -15.34 1.72 -14.67
CA ASP A 80 -15.98 0.44 -14.96
C ASP A 80 -15.09 -0.75 -14.56
N ARG A 81 -13.80 -0.65 -14.86
CA ARG A 81 -12.83 -1.70 -14.53
C ARG A 81 -12.66 -1.88 -13.01
N VAL A 82 -12.52 -0.80 -12.25
CA VAL A 82 -12.35 -0.91 -10.80
C VAL A 82 -13.62 -1.37 -10.10
N LYS A 83 -14.80 -0.95 -10.59
CA LYS A 83 -16.10 -1.47 -10.12
C LYS A 83 -16.22 -2.98 -10.34
N ALA A 84 -15.89 -3.45 -11.54
CA ALA A 84 -15.92 -4.87 -11.88
C ALA A 84 -14.89 -5.67 -11.06
N LEU A 85 -13.68 -5.13 -10.87
CA LEU A 85 -12.59 -5.77 -10.15
C LEU A 85 -12.94 -6.09 -8.69
N PHE A 86 -13.65 -5.20 -8.02
CA PHE A 86 -13.96 -5.32 -6.59
C PHE A 86 -15.44 -5.59 -6.29
N GLY A 87 -16.31 -5.57 -7.29
CA GLY A 87 -17.76 -5.74 -7.12
C GLY A 87 -18.44 -4.52 -6.49
N ALA A 88 -17.93 -3.31 -6.75
CA ALA A 88 -18.45 -2.08 -6.14
C ALA A 88 -19.62 -1.48 -6.96
N GLU A 89 -20.58 -0.87 -6.26
CA GLU A 89 -21.69 -0.17 -6.91
C GLU A 89 -21.27 1.17 -7.51
N HIS A 90 -20.37 1.88 -6.81
CA HIS A 90 -19.83 3.18 -7.24
C HIS A 90 -18.32 3.25 -7.04
N ALA A 91 -17.64 3.99 -7.92
CA ALA A 91 -16.21 4.28 -7.82
C ALA A 91 -15.92 5.73 -8.21
N ASN A 92 -14.97 6.34 -7.49
CA ASN A 92 -14.34 7.60 -7.85
C ASN A 92 -12.83 7.36 -8.01
N VAL A 93 -12.31 7.58 -9.21
CA VAL A 93 -10.91 7.32 -9.59
C VAL A 93 -10.03 8.56 -9.59
N GLN A 94 -10.59 9.71 -9.22
CA GLN A 94 -9.88 11.00 -9.25
C GLN A 94 -8.95 11.29 -8.07
N PRO A 95 -9.06 10.67 -6.86
CA PRO A 95 -8.13 10.97 -5.77
C PRO A 95 -6.66 10.83 -6.19
N HIS A 96 -5.86 11.89 -5.91
CA HIS A 96 -4.45 11.95 -6.28
C HIS A 96 -3.58 10.99 -5.47
N SER A 97 -4.04 10.61 -4.28
CA SER A 97 -3.36 9.67 -3.38
C SER A 97 -4.35 8.91 -2.49
N GLY A 98 -3.89 7.86 -1.81
CA GLY A 98 -4.68 7.19 -0.76
C GLY A 98 -5.03 8.13 0.39
N ALA A 99 -4.12 9.02 0.77
CA ALA A 99 -4.38 10.02 1.82
C ALA A 99 -5.53 10.97 1.43
N GLN A 100 -5.58 11.40 0.16
CA GLN A 100 -6.68 12.24 -0.35
C GLN A 100 -7.97 11.44 -0.53
N ALA A 101 -7.90 10.16 -0.90
CA ALA A 101 -9.07 9.29 -0.91
C ALA A 101 -9.68 9.17 0.49
N ASN A 102 -8.86 8.93 1.53
CA ASN A 102 -9.31 8.90 2.92
C ASN A 102 -9.87 10.25 3.37
N ALA A 103 -9.19 11.35 3.04
CA ALA A 103 -9.65 12.68 3.39
C ALA A 103 -11.01 13.02 2.74
N ALA A 104 -11.19 12.69 1.46
CA ALA A 104 -12.45 12.92 0.75
C ALA A 104 -13.60 12.04 1.30
N ALA A 105 -13.32 10.77 1.61
CA ALA A 105 -14.28 9.87 2.25
C ALA A 105 -14.73 10.41 3.62
N MET A 106 -13.79 10.82 4.46
CA MET A 106 -14.10 11.43 5.75
C MET A 106 -14.85 12.75 5.60
N PHE A 107 -14.45 13.61 4.66
CA PHE A 107 -15.13 14.87 4.38
C PHE A 107 -16.58 14.67 3.90
N ALA A 108 -16.85 13.60 3.16
CA ALA A 108 -18.18 13.24 2.71
C ALA A 108 -19.12 12.81 3.84
N LEU A 109 -18.58 12.17 4.88
CA LEU A 109 -19.33 11.47 5.92
C LEU A 109 -19.37 12.21 7.26
N LEU A 110 -18.42 13.09 7.53
CA LEU A 110 -18.13 13.67 8.84
C LEU A 110 -18.14 15.20 8.82
N LYS A 111 -18.29 15.75 10.03
CA LYS A 111 -18.07 17.16 10.31
C LYS A 111 -16.85 17.29 11.23
N PRO A 112 -16.11 18.43 11.21
CA PRO A 112 -15.08 18.70 12.19
C PRO A 112 -15.62 18.52 13.63
N GLY A 113 -14.85 17.81 14.47
CA GLY A 113 -15.23 17.47 15.83
C GLY A 113 -16.02 16.14 15.98
N ASP A 114 -16.43 15.49 14.88
CA ASP A 114 -17.00 14.15 14.99
C ASP A 114 -15.96 13.14 15.51
N THR A 115 -16.43 12.10 16.18
CA THR A 115 -15.56 11.04 16.70
C THR A 115 -15.32 9.96 15.64
N ILE A 116 -14.06 9.57 15.46
CA ILE A 116 -13.63 8.46 14.62
C ILE A 116 -12.87 7.41 15.42
N MET A 117 -12.98 6.15 15.02
CA MET A 117 -12.14 5.08 15.55
C MET A 117 -11.23 4.54 14.44
N GLY A 118 -9.97 4.24 14.77
CA GLY A 118 -9.00 3.64 13.84
C GLY A 118 -7.94 2.86 14.60
N LEU A 119 -7.24 1.96 13.90
CA LEU A 119 -6.11 1.23 14.49
C LEU A 119 -5.00 2.20 14.87
N ASN A 120 -4.48 2.05 16.09
CA ASN A 120 -3.37 2.87 16.59
C ASN A 120 -2.17 2.79 15.62
N LEU A 121 -1.52 3.92 15.36
CA LEU A 121 -0.36 4.00 14.45
C LEU A 121 0.78 3.07 14.87
N ALA A 122 1.09 3.01 16.18
CA ALA A 122 2.15 2.16 16.72
C ALA A 122 1.80 0.66 16.65
N HIS A 123 0.52 0.33 16.43
CA HIS A 123 0.00 -1.03 16.26
C HIS A 123 -0.30 -1.39 14.80
N GLY A 124 0.19 -0.58 13.87
CA GLY A 124 0.10 -0.84 12.43
C GLY A 124 -0.95 -0.03 11.68
N GLY A 125 -1.63 0.92 12.29
CA GLY A 125 -2.55 1.84 11.62
C GLY A 125 -1.85 2.75 10.61
N HIS A 126 -2.65 3.39 9.75
CA HIS A 126 -2.14 4.40 8.82
C HIS A 126 -2.24 5.81 9.43
N LEU A 127 -1.34 6.71 9.04
CA LEU A 127 -1.34 8.09 9.56
C LEU A 127 -2.68 8.83 9.35
N THR A 128 -3.41 8.54 8.26
CA THR A 128 -4.73 9.13 7.99
C THR A 128 -5.87 8.51 8.81
N HIS A 129 -5.60 7.54 9.67
CA HIS A 129 -6.59 6.92 10.55
C HIS A 129 -6.65 7.57 11.94
N GLY A 130 -6.16 8.82 12.08
CA GLY A 130 -6.26 9.59 13.30
C GLY A 130 -4.92 9.99 13.94
N MET A 131 -3.78 9.88 13.23
CA MET A 131 -2.51 10.37 13.77
C MET A 131 -2.62 11.85 14.14
N LYS A 132 -2.18 12.23 15.33
CA LYS A 132 -2.40 13.55 15.96
C LYS A 132 -2.00 14.75 15.09
N ILE A 133 -0.91 14.65 14.32
CA ILE A 133 -0.43 15.75 13.44
C ILE A 133 -1.00 15.68 12.02
N ASN A 134 -1.67 14.58 11.66
CA ASN A 134 -2.36 14.44 10.37
C ASN A 134 -3.69 15.20 10.38
N PHE A 135 -4.25 15.51 9.19
CA PHE A 135 -5.56 16.15 9.07
C PHE A 135 -6.63 15.42 9.89
N SER A 136 -6.62 14.09 9.89
CA SER A 136 -7.60 13.26 10.59
C SER A 136 -7.54 13.46 12.12
N GLY A 137 -6.34 13.55 12.69
CA GLY A 137 -6.16 13.83 14.10
C GLY A 137 -6.37 15.29 14.50
N LYS A 138 -6.33 16.22 13.52
CA LYS A 138 -6.59 17.65 13.76
C LYS A 138 -8.06 18.03 13.64
N LEU A 139 -8.81 17.36 12.77
CA LEU A 139 -10.21 17.68 12.49
C LEU A 139 -11.19 16.90 13.33
N TYR A 140 -10.83 15.67 13.76
CA TYR A 140 -11.73 14.73 14.41
C TYR A 140 -11.26 14.35 15.82
N ASN A 141 -12.21 13.94 16.65
CA ASN A 141 -11.91 13.31 17.94
C ASN A 141 -11.55 11.84 17.68
N VAL A 142 -10.32 11.46 17.98
CA VAL A 142 -9.81 10.13 17.65
C VAL A 142 -9.83 9.22 18.86
N VAL A 143 -10.44 8.05 18.70
CA VAL A 143 -10.42 6.94 19.64
C VAL A 143 -9.66 5.79 18.99
N PRO A 144 -8.39 5.55 19.34
CA PRO A 144 -7.66 4.42 18.77
C PRO A 144 -8.11 3.10 19.39
N TYR A 145 -8.18 2.03 18.58
CA TYR A 145 -8.20 0.66 19.06
C TYR A 145 -6.84 0.00 18.80
N HIS A 146 -6.59 -1.13 19.45
CA HIS A 146 -5.27 -1.73 19.55
C HIS A 146 -5.26 -3.19 19.12
N VAL A 147 -4.07 -3.75 18.99
CA VAL A 147 -3.88 -5.21 18.97
C VAL A 147 -3.73 -5.70 20.41
N GLY A 148 -4.17 -6.94 20.65
CA GLY A 148 -3.96 -7.65 21.91
C GLY A 148 -2.51 -8.15 22.08
N ASP A 149 -2.27 -8.90 23.14
CA ASP A 149 -0.95 -9.47 23.47
C ASP A 149 -0.48 -10.49 22.41
N ASP A 150 -1.41 -11.08 21.66
CA ASP A 150 -1.15 -11.97 20.54
C ASP A 150 -0.80 -11.23 19.22
N GLY A 151 -0.78 -9.91 19.26
CA GLY A 151 -0.52 -9.04 18.11
C GLY A 151 -1.68 -8.93 17.12
N GLN A 152 -2.87 -9.47 17.45
CA GLN A 152 -4.06 -9.37 16.61
C GLN A 152 -5.02 -8.30 17.12
N VAL A 153 -5.84 -7.74 16.19
CA VAL A 153 -6.84 -6.74 16.56
C VAL A 153 -7.84 -7.33 17.55
N ASP A 154 -7.97 -6.68 18.69
CA ASP A 154 -8.92 -7.07 19.74
C ASP A 154 -10.33 -6.54 19.40
N MET A 155 -11.16 -7.42 18.81
CA MET A 155 -12.56 -7.08 18.47
C MET A 155 -13.43 -6.80 19.69
N ALA A 156 -13.10 -7.34 20.88
CA ALA A 156 -13.82 -7.03 22.10
C ALA A 156 -13.53 -5.59 22.56
N GLU A 157 -12.28 -5.14 22.40
CA GLU A 157 -11.93 -3.72 22.61
C GLU A 157 -12.66 -2.82 21.61
N VAL A 158 -12.66 -3.19 20.30
CA VAL A 158 -13.34 -2.41 19.25
C VAL A 158 -14.84 -2.24 19.60
N GLU A 159 -15.51 -3.31 19.97
CA GLU A 159 -16.93 -3.29 20.34
C GLU A 159 -17.17 -2.44 21.58
N ARG A 160 -16.38 -2.59 22.64
CA ARG A 160 -16.46 -1.82 23.87
C ARG A 160 -16.28 -0.32 23.60
N LEU A 161 -15.18 0.06 22.91
CA LEU A 161 -14.90 1.46 22.60
C LEU A 161 -15.99 2.09 21.73
N ALA A 162 -16.51 1.35 20.74
CA ALA A 162 -17.59 1.83 19.89
C ALA A 162 -18.86 2.13 20.71
N LYS A 163 -19.24 1.25 21.63
CA LYS A 163 -20.42 1.45 22.50
C LYS A 163 -20.25 2.63 23.47
N GLU A 164 -19.04 2.80 24.02
CA GLU A 164 -18.71 3.88 24.94
C GLU A 164 -18.66 5.24 24.25
N THR A 165 -18.05 5.33 23.07
CA THR A 165 -17.72 6.60 22.41
C THR A 165 -18.68 7.00 21.30
N LYS A 166 -19.46 6.04 20.79
CA LYS A 166 -20.43 6.21 19.69
C LYS A 166 -19.84 7.00 18.51
N PRO A 167 -18.75 6.50 17.89
CA PRO A 167 -18.11 7.18 16.78
C PRO A 167 -19.06 7.33 15.61
N LYS A 168 -18.81 8.32 14.76
CA LYS A 168 -19.51 8.48 13.47
C LYS A 168 -18.89 7.62 12.37
N LEU A 169 -17.62 7.27 12.53
CA LEU A 169 -16.85 6.46 11.57
C LEU A 169 -15.95 5.48 12.31
N ILE A 170 -15.99 4.22 11.89
CA ILE A 170 -15.00 3.22 12.24
C ILE A 170 -14.16 2.95 10.99
N VAL A 171 -12.83 3.09 11.12
CA VAL A 171 -11.86 2.81 10.05
C VAL A 171 -11.21 1.47 10.34
N ALA A 172 -11.43 0.49 9.47
CA ALA A 172 -10.69 -0.76 9.43
C ALA A 172 -9.64 -0.70 8.29
N GLY A 173 -8.56 -1.44 8.44
CA GLY A 173 -7.41 -1.40 7.52
C GLY A 173 -6.15 -0.93 8.21
N TRP A 174 -5.02 -1.09 7.52
CA TRP A 174 -3.71 -1.01 8.16
C TRP A 174 -2.58 -0.68 7.17
N SER A 175 -1.43 -0.31 7.72
CA SER A 175 -0.15 -0.16 7.00
C SER A 175 0.87 -1.23 7.38
N ALA A 176 0.80 -1.74 8.61
CA ALA A 176 1.74 -2.71 9.15
C ALA A 176 1.02 -3.69 10.08
N TYR A 177 0.27 -4.61 9.49
CA TYR A 177 -0.47 -5.65 10.22
C TYR A 177 -0.41 -6.96 9.42
N PRO A 178 0.03 -8.09 10.03
CA PRO A 178 0.36 -9.30 9.28
C PRO A 178 -0.80 -10.29 9.18
N ARG A 179 -2.00 -9.97 9.70
CA ARG A 179 -3.16 -10.86 9.70
C ARG A 179 -4.34 -10.27 8.94
N GLN A 180 -5.31 -11.10 8.63
CA GLN A 180 -6.58 -10.66 8.04
C GLN A 180 -7.49 -10.03 9.10
N LEU A 181 -8.38 -9.13 8.67
CA LEU A 181 -9.42 -8.54 9.50
C LEU A 181 -10.79 -9.13 9.13
N ASP A 182 -11.64 -9.33 10.13
CA ASP A 182 -13.04 -9.72 9.92
C ASP A 182 -13.91 -8.48 9.66
N PHE A 183 -14.09 -8.14 8.39
CA PHE A 183 -14.89 -6.98 7.98
C PHE A 183 -16.38 -7.11 8.34
N ALA A 184 -16.91 -8.34 8.42
CA ALA A 184 -18.28 -8.57 8.85
C ALA A 184 -18.46 -8.25 10.34
N ALA A 185 -17.48 -8.61 11.18
CA ALA A 185 -17.48 -8.24 12.59
C ALA A 185 -17.38 -6.72 12.79
N PHE A 186 -16.49 -6.03 12.05
CA PHE A 186 -16.44 -4.56 12.06
C PHE A 186 -17.75 -3.92 11.62
N ARG A 187 -18.40 -4.47 10.57
CA ARG A 187 -19.70 -3.99 10.11
C ARG A 187 -20.78 -4.13 11.18
N LYS A 188 -20.83 -5.26 11.84
CA LYS A 188 -21.78 -5.50 12.93
C LYS A 188 -21.62 -4.46 14.05
N VAL A 189 -20.40 -4.21 14.49
CA VAL A 189 -20.11 -3.18 15.51
C VAL A 189 -20.52 -1.78 15.03
N ALA A 190 -20.23 -1.43 13.77
CA ALA A 190 -20.61 -0.14 13.21
C ALA A 190 -22.14 0.04 13.20
N ASP A 191 -22.89 -0.97 12.77
CA ASP A 191 -24.36 -0.94 12.72
C ASP A 191 -24.97 -0.81 14.12
N GLU A 192 -24.42 -1.51 15.12
CA GLU A 192 -24.89 -1.44 16.52
C GLU A 192 -24.81 -0.02 17.11
N VAL A 193 -23.86 0.80 16.69
CA VAL A 193 -23.68 2.16 17.21
C VAL A 193 -24.10 3.26 16.23
N GLY A 194 -24.58 2.88 15.04
CA GLY A 194 -25.00 3.80 13.99
C GLY A 194 -23.84 4.56 13.33
N ALA A 195 -22.67 3.92 13.25
CA ALA A 195 -21.47 4.46 12.61
C ALA A 195 -21.38 4.02 11.13
N TYR A 196 -20.69 4.81 10.31
CA TYR A 196 -20.18 4.32 9.04
C TYR A 196 -18.99 3.39 9.25
N LEU A 197 -18.85 2.37 8.41
CA LEU A 197 -17.64 1.57 8.28
C LEU A 197 -16.91 2.00 7.01
N MET A 198 -15.67 2.47 7.15
CA MET A 198 -14.72 2.69 6.08
C MET A 198 -13.61 1.65 6.18
N VAL A 199 -13.29 1.00 5.06
CA VAL A 199 -12.14 0.09 5.00
C VAL A 199 -11.09 0.67 4.07
N ASP A 200 -9.89 0.91 4.60
CA ASP A 200 -8.70 1.26 3.82
C ASP A 200 -7.95 -0.04 3.46
N MET A 201 -8.15 -0.51 2.24
CA MET A 201 -7.52 -1.74 1.74
C MET A 201 -6.23 -1.47 0.96
N ALA A 202 -5.63 -0.29 1.09
CA ALA A 202 -4.49 0.13 0.28
C ALA A 202 -3.36 -0.91 0.24
N HIS A 203 -3.04 -1.53 1.37
CA HIS A 203 -1.97 -2.52 1.45
C HIS A 203 -2.32 -3.85 0.79
N PHE A 204 -3.55 -4.31 0.91
CA PHE A 204 -3.96 -5.65 0.47
C PHE A 204 -4.90 -5.67 -0.75
N ALA A 205 -5.13 -4.52 -1.40
CA ALA A 205 -6.06 -4.42 -2.54
C ALA A 205 -5.72 -5.37 -3.70
N GLY A 206 -4.43 -5.62 -3.97
CA GLY A 206 -4.02 -6.60 -4.98
C GLY A 206 -4.41 -8.02 -4.62
N LEU A 207 -4.32 -8.39 -3.34
CA LEU A 207 -4.76 -9.70 -2.85
C LEU A 207 -6.27 -9.86 -2.93
N VAL A 208 -7.03 -8.78 -2.64
CA VAL A 208 -8.50 -8.76 -2.82
C VAL A 208 -8.86 -8.93 -4.29
N ALA A 209 -8.21 -8.18 -5.19
CA ALA A 209 -8.45 -8.27 -6.63
C ALA A 209 -8.17 -9.68 -7.19
N ALA A 210 -7.19 -10.38 -6.64
CA ALA A 210 -6.85 -11.76 -7.00
C ALA A 210 -7.75 -12.82 -6.34
N GLY A 211 -8.67 -12.42 -5.44
CA GLY A 211 -9.51 -13.36 -4.69
C GLY A 211 -8.77 -14.14 -3.59
N LEU A 212 -7.62 -13.64 -3.13
CA LEU A 212 -6.75 -14.28 -2.14
C LEU A 212 -6.83 -13.65 -0.74
N HIS A 213 -7.70 -12.65 -0.58
CA HIS A 213 -7.98 -11.98 0.69
C HIS A 213 -9.48 -11.64 0.75
N PRO A 214 -10.11 -11.66 1.94
CA PRO A 214 -11.50 -11.25 2.10
C PRO A 214 -11.76 -9.87 1.48
N ASN A 215 -12.83 -9.76 0.69
CA ASN A 215 -13.22 -8.50 0.05
C ASN A 215 -14.02 -7.62 1.04
N PRO A 216 -13.58 -6.41 1.37
CA PRO A 216 -14.30 -5.52 2.28
C PRO A 216 -15.55 -4.87 1.64
N VAL A 217 -15.64 -4.80 0.31
CA VAL A 217 -16.70 -4.06 -0.39
C VAL A 217 -18.12 -4.47 0.01
N PRO A 218 -18.44 -5.77 0.17
CA PRO A 218 -19.78 -6.17 0.62
C PRO A 218 -20.14 -5.75 2.06
N HIS A 219 -19.16 -5.40 2.87
CA HIS A 219 -19.33 -5.08 4.29
C HIS A 219 -19.23 -3.58 4.60
N ALA A 220 -18.42 -2.85 3.86
CA ALA A 220 -18.13 -1.45 4.15
C ALA A 220 -19.10 -0.50 3.43
N HIS A 221 -19.36 0.66 4.03
CA HIS A 221 -20.06 1.76 3.37
C HIS A 221 -19.17 2.45 2.34
N VAL A 222 -17.89 2.59 2.69
CA VAL A 222 -16.85 3.17 1.83
C VAL A 222 -15.60 2.31 1.93
N VAL A 223 -14.96 2.04 0.81
CA VAL A 223 -13.65 1.40 0.73
C VAL A 223 -12.71 2.34 -0.01
N THR A 224 -11.54 2.57 0.56
CA THR A 224 -10.47 3.34 -0.07
C THR A 224 -9.30 2.44 -0.40
N THR A 225 -8.54 2.81 -1.41
CA THR A 225 -7.29 2.12 -1.75
C THR A 225 -6.32 3.06 -2.44
N THR A 226 -5.04 2.73 -2.35
CA THR A 226 -4.01 3.19 -3.31
C THR A 226 -3.97 2.27 -4.52
N THR A 227 -3.33 2.72 -5.59
CA THR A 227 -3.20 1.93 -6.82
C THR A 227 -1.80 1.36 -7.04
N HIS A 228 -0.80 1.72 -6.20
CA HIS A 228 0.62 1.48 -6.45
C HIS A 228 1.30 0.44 -5.52
N LYS A 229 0.58 -0.13 -4.54
CA LYS A 229 1.14 -1.14 -3.62
C LYS A 229 0.97 -2.54 -4.22
N THR A 230 0.23 -3.42 -3.57
CA THR A 230 -0.04 -4.77 -4.11
C THR A 230 -0.73 -4.76 -5.49
N LEU A 231 -1.49 -3.69 -5.83
CA LEU A 231 -2.06 -3.53 -7.17
C LEU A 231 -1.01 -3.25 -8.27
N GLY A 232 0.15 -2.72 -7.94
CA GLY A 232 1.26 -2.51 -8.87
C GLY A 232 0.97 -1.51 -9.99
N GLY A 233 0.09 -0.55 -9.77
CA GLY A 233 -0.28 0.52 -10.70
C GLY A 233 0.45 1.83 -10.45
N PRO A 234 -0.05 2.96 -11.00
CA PRO A 234 0.50 4.28 -10.77
C PRO A 234 0.25 4.74 -9.34
N ARG A 235 1.02 5.70 -8.85
CA ARG A 235 0.73 6.35 -7.57
C ARG A 235 -0.56 7.15 -7.67
N GLY A 236 -1.53 6.80 -6.83
CA GLY A 236 -2.86 7.40 -6.84
C GLY A 236 -3.78 6.74 -5.81
N GLY A 237 -5.01 7.21 -5.73
CA GLY A 237 -6.05 6.68 -4.85
C GLY A 237 -7.37 6.42 -5.60
N VAL A 238 -8.23 5.62 -4.97
CA VAL A 238 -9.59 5.30 -5.42
C VAL A 238 -10.50 5.25 -4.22
N ILE A 239 -11.75 5.65 -4.40
CA ILE A 239 -12.83 5.47 -3.43
C ILE A 239 -13.90 4.61 -4.08
N LEU A 240 -14.27 3.52 -3.41
CA LEU A 240 -15.43 2.68 -3.73
C LEU A 240 -16.50 2.92 -2.68
N SER A 241 -17.75 2.91 -3.06
CA SER A 241 -18.84 3.10 -2.10
C SER A 241 -20.13 2.42 -2.55
N THR A 242 -21.11 2.37 -1.64
CA THR A 242 -22.49 2.09 -2.01
C THR A 242 -23.04 3.17 -2.95
N ALA A 243 -24.03 2.84 -3.76
CA ALA A 243 -24.66 3.80 -4.69
C ALA A 243 -25.27 5.01 -3.96
N GLU A 244 -25.79 4.81 -2.75
CA GLU A 244 -26.37 5.86 -1.91
C GLU A 244 -25.37 6.99 -1.59
N LEU A 245 -24.10 6.65 -1.41
CA LEU A 245 -23.04 7.61 -1.06
C LEU A 245 -22.38 8.27 -2.27
N ALA A 246 -22.67 7.80 -3.48
CA ALA A 246 -22.02 8.25 -4.72
C ALA A 246 -21.97 9.78 -4.89
N LYS A 247 -23.10 10.45 -4.69
CA LYS A 247 -23.17 11.91 -4.82
C LYS A 247 -22.33 12.65 -3.77
N LYS A 248 -22.36 12.16 -2.51
CA LYS A 248 -21.56 12.74 -1.42
C LYS A 248 -20.04 12.57 -1.68
N ILE A 249 -19.64 11.36 -2.08
CA ILE A 249 -18.23 11.05 -2.40
C ILE A 249 -17.74 11.90 -3.57
N ASN A 250 -18.50 11.96 -4.67
CA ASN A 250 -18.10 12.76 -5.83
C ASN A 250 -18.00 14.25 -5.48
N SER A 251 -18.95 14.79 -4.73
CA SER A 251 -18.90 16.19 -4.27
C SER A 251 -17.73 16.47 -3.32
N ALA A 252 -17.35 15.50 -2.49
CA ALA A 252 -16.23 15.62 -1.58
C ALA A 252 -14.87 15.58 -2.29
N VAL A 253 -14.74 14.81 -3.37
CA VAL A 253 -13.55 14.81 -4.22
C VAL A 253 -13.50 16.11 -5.03
N PHE A 254 -14.51 16.37 -5.86
CA PHE A 254 -14.62 17.57 -6.65
C PHE A 254 -16.02 18.19 -6.51
N PRO A 255 -16.11 19.46 -6.15
CA PRO A 255 -15.06 20.44 -5.89
C PRO A 255 -14.58 20.49 -4.42
N GLY A 256 -14.94 19.52 -3.59
CA GLY A 256 -14.72 19.58 -2.14
C GLY A 256 -13.25 19.68 -1.73
N GLN A 257 -12.37 18.87 -2.32
CA GLN A 257 -10.95 18.81 -1.95
C GLN A 257 -9.97 18.96 -3.11
N GLN A 258 -10.40 18.64 -4.34
CA GLN A 258 -9.57 18.69 -5.54
C GLN A 258 -10.21 19.59 -6.58
N GLY A 259 -9.38 20.10 -7.52
CA GLY A 259 -9.76 20.72 -8.78
C GLY A 259 -9.67 19.72 -9.91
N GLY A 260 -8.91 20.03 -10.96
CA GLY A 260 -8.72 19.17 -12.13
C GLY A 260 -8.08 17.82 -11.78
N PRO A 261 -8.65 16.71 -12.25
CA PRO A 261 -8.07 15.39 -12.06
C PRO A 261 -6.79 15.23 -12.89
N LEU A 262 -5.93 14.30 -12.47
CA LEU A 262 -4.71 13.92 -13.19
C LEU A 262 -5.08 12.87 -14.23
N GLU A 263 -5.55 13.26 -15.41
CA GLU A 263 -6.09 12.33 -16.41
C GLU A 263 -5.06 11.32 -16.93
N HIS A 264 -3.78 11.70 -16.99
CA HIS A 264 -2.68 10.79 -17.29
C HIS A 264 -2.51 9.70 -16.21
N VAL A 265 -2.74 10.02 -14.94
CA VAL A 265 -2.75 9.04 -13.84
C VAL A 265 -4.03 8.19 -13.89
N VAL A 266 -5.18 8.77 -14.23
CA VAL A 266 -6.44 8.02 -14.43
C VAL A 266 -6.28 6.98 -15.56
N ALA A 267 -5.64 7.35 -16.66
CA ALA A 267 -5.31 6.42 -17.75
C ALA A 267 -4.42 5.26 -17.26
N ALA A 268 -3.39 5.58 -16.50
CA ALA A 268 -2.50 4.59 -15.91
C ALA A 268 -3.23 3.66 -14.91
N LYS A 269 -4.19 4.20 -14.12
CA LYS A 269 -5.09 3.38 -13.28
C LYS A 269 -5.94 2.43 -14.12
N ALA A 270 -6.52 2.91 -15.22
CA ALA A 270 -7.32 2.08 -16.13
C ALA A 270 -6.52 0.90 -16.68
N VAL A 271 -5.24 1.11 -17.04
CA VAL A 271 -4.32 0.05 -17.47
C VAL A 271 -4.04 -0.91 -16.31
N ALA A 272 -3.71 -0.40 -15.13
CA ALA A 272 -3.43 -1.22 -13.95
C ALA A 272 -4.61 -2.12 -13.57
N PHE A 273 -5.85 -1.63 -13.62
CA PHE A 273 -7.04 -2.44 -13.35
C PHE A 273 -7.28 -3.54 -14.39
N LYS A 274 -6.91 -3.31 -15.65
CA LYS A 274 -6.91 -4.36 -16.68
C LYS A 274 -5.90 -5.46 -16.34
N VAL A 275 -4.69 -5.08 -15.93
CA VAL A 275 -3.67 -6.03 -15.49
C VAL A 275 -4.14 -6.81 -14.26
N ALA A 276 -4.71 -6.11 -13.26
CA ALA A 276 -5.19 -6.73 -12.03
C ALA A 276 -6.32 -7.76 -12.23
N ALA A 277 -7.04 -7.70 -13.34
CA ALA A 277 -8.08 -8.66 -13.71
C ALA A 277 -7.55 -9.89 -14.47
N SER A 278 -6.23 -10.03 -14.68
CA SER A 278 -5.63 -11.13 -15.44
C SER A 278 -5.24 -12.32 -14.55
N GLU A 279 -5.14 -13.51 -15.15
CA GLU A 279 -4.64 -14.71 -14.47
C GLU A 279 -3.15 -14.57 -14.09
N ASP A 280 -2.34 -13.89 -14.91
CA ASP A 280 -0.94 -13.57 -14.59
C ASP A 280 -0.83 -12.75 -13.28
N PHE A 281 -1.73 -11.79 -13.11
CA PHE A 281 -1.77 -11.02 -11.85
C PHE A 281 -2.14 -11.89 -10.64
N LYS A 282 -3.11 -12.79 -10.79
CA LYS A 282 -3.53 -13.70 -9.73
C LYS A 282 -2.39 -14.65 -9.33
N GLU A 283 -1.67 -15.19 -10.31
CA GLU A 283 -0.50 -16.03 -10.08
C GLU A 283 0.59 -15.25 -9.33
N ARG A 284 0.88 -14.02 -9.75
CA ARG A 284 1.82 -13.12 -9.08
C ARG A 284 1.44 -12.84 -7.63
N GLN A 285 0.15 -12.62 -7.35
CA GLN A 285 -0.33 -12.43 -5.97
C GLN A 285 -0.21 -13.72 -5.13
N THR A 286 -0.35 -14.89 -5.75
CA THR A 286 -0.11 -16.18 -5.09
C THR A 286 1.35 -16.29 -4.67
N ARG A 287 2.31 -15.99 -5.56
CA ARG A 287 3.74 -15.91 -5.22
C ARG A 287 4.05 -14.87 -4.14
N THR A 288 3.34 -13.76 -4.14
CA THR A 288 3.46 -12.74 -3.09
C THR A 288 3.16 -13.30 -1.71
N LEU A 289 2.06 -14.03 -1.56
CA LEU A 289 1.69 -14.68 -0.28
C LEU A 289 2.65 -15.81 0.09
N GLU A 290 3.02 -16.62 -0.89
CA GLU A 290 3.95 -17.73 -0.69
C GLU A 290 5.31 -17.22 -0.21
N GLY A 291 5.85 -16.19 -0.85
CA GLY A 291 7.12 -15.56 -0.45
C GLY A 291 7.08 -14.98 0.96
N ALA A 292 5.98 -14.33 1.34
CA ALA A 292 5.82 -13.80 2.69
C ALA A 292 5.78 -14.92 3.75
N ARG A 293 5.12 -16.04 3.45
CA ARG A 293 5.07 -17.20 4.33
C ARG A 293 6.45 -17.84 4.47
N ILE A 294 7.17 -18.06 3.35
CA ILE A 294 8.53 -18.61 3.36
C ILE A 294 9.45 -17.74 4.23
N LEU A 295 9.39 -16.42 4.08
CA LEU A 295 10.16 -15.48 4.89
C LEU A 295 9.81 -15.61 6.38
N ALA A 296 8.54 -15.63 6.73
CA ALA A 296 8.10 -15.76 8.12
C ALA A 296 8.56 -17.09 8.73
N GLU A 297 8.41 -18.21 8.01
CA GLU A 297 8.85 -19.54 8.43
C GLU A 297 10.37 -19.62 8.63
N ARG A 298 11.15 -18.93 7.81
CA ARG A 298 12.61 -18.87 7.96
C ARG A 298 13.03 -18.10 9.22
N LEU A 299 12.38 -16.98 9.49
CA LEU A 299 12.73 -16.08 10.59
C LEU A 299 12.27 -16.58 11.98
N VAL A 300 11.50 -17.66 12.06
CA VAL A 300 11.16 -18.31 13.35
C VAL A 300 12.00 -19.55 13.65
N ARG A 301 13.02 -19.87 12.84
CA ARG A 301 13.93 -21.00 13.12
C ARG A 301 14.90 -20.69 14.27
N ASP A 302 15.48 -21.74 14.83
CA ASP A 302 16.29 -21.66 16.04
C ASP A 302 17.50 -20.73 15.92
N ASP A 303 18.15 -20.67 14.75
CA ASP A 303 19.29 -19.78 14.53
C ASP A 303 18.91 -18.30 14.50
N ALA A 304 17.74 -17.96 13.95
CA ALA A 304 17.18 -16.60 13.99
C ALA A 304 16.75 -16.23 15.42
N ARG A 305 16.08 -17.16 16.12
CA ARG A 305 15.70 -16.97 17.53
C ARG A 305 16.92 -16.79 18.43
N ALA A 306 18.00 -17.51 18.18
CA ALA A 306 19.24 -17.37 18.92
C ALA A 306 19.90 -15.97 18.70
N ALA A 307 19.59 -15.30 17.59
CA ALA A 307 19.98 -13.92 17.31
C ALA A 307 18.99 -12.88 17.86
N GLY A 308 17.97 -13.31 18.62
CA GLY A 308 16.93 -12.44 19.17
C GLY A 308 15.89 -11.97 18.13
N VAL A 309 15.80 -12.65 16.99
CA VAL A 309 14.85 -12.35 15.93
C VAL A 309 13.57 -13.15 16.13
N SER A 310 12.43 -12.50 16.09
CA SER A 310 11.13 -13.15 16.09
C SER A 310 10.17 -12.51 15.07
N VAL A 311 9.03 -13.15 14.83
CA VAL A 311 8.00 -12.66 13.91
C VAL A 311 6.74 -12.39 14.71
N LEU A 312 6.23 -11.15 14.62
CA LEU A 312 4.97 -10.79 15.26
C LEU A 312 3.86 -11.72 14.79
N THR A 313 2.99 -12.12 15.71
CA THR A 313 1.91 -13.09 15.51
C THR A 313 2.36 -14.49 15.08
N GLY A 314 3.68 -14.79 15.08
CA GLY A 314 4.25 -16.10 14.68
C GLY A 314 4.17 -16.41 13.19
N GLY A 315 3.71 -15.47 12.34
CA GLY A 315 3.57 -15.68 10.90
C GLY A 315 2.81 -14.57 10.19
N THR A 316 2.34 -14.84 8.97
CA THR A 316 1.60 -13.86 8.18
C THR A 316 0.54 -14.53 7.30
N ASP A 317 -0.58 -13.81 7.08
CA ASP A 317 -1.66 -14.17 6.15
C ASP A 317 -1.68 -13.24 4.92
N VAL A 318 -0.71 -12.31 4.82
CA VAL A 318 -0.69 -11.23 3.83
C VAL A 318 0.69 -11.09 3.17
N HIS A 319 0.92 -10.02 2.44
CA HIS A 319 2.12 -9.75 1.64
C HIS A 319 3.33 -9.20 2.44
N LEU A 320 3.25 -9.14 3.76
CA LEU A 320 4.32 -8.59 4.59
C LEU A 320 4.55 -9.42 5.85
N VAL A 321 5.77 -9.31 6.37
CA VAL A 321 6.19 -9.87 7.64
C VAL A 321 6.61 -8.72 8.55
N LEU A 322 6.20 -8.77 9.81
CA LEU A 322 6.68 -7.88 10.86
C LEU A 322 7.69 -8.62 11.72
N VAL A 323 8.93 -8.18 11.66
CA VAL A 323 10.04 -8.73 12.44
C VAL A 323 10.13 -7.97 13.76
N ASP A 324 10.26 -8.69 14.85
CA ASP A 324 10.48 -8.14 16.20
C ASP A 324 11.92 -8.40 16.65
N LEU A 325 12.62 -7.33 16.99
CA LEU A 325 14.03 -7.29 17.37
C LEU A 325 14.20 -6.83 18.83
N ARG A 326 13.15 -6.89 19.67
CA ARG A 326 13.26 -6.46 21.08
C ARG A 326 14.32 -7.26 21.86
N ASP A 327 14.49 -8.53 21.52
CA ASP A 327 15.44 -9.45 22.14
C ASP A 327 16.78 -9.54 21.37
N SER A 328 16.92 -8.80 20.26
CA SER A 328 18.14 -8.76 19.45
C SER A 328 19.14 -7.71 19.97
N GLU A 329 20.43 -7.92 19.68
CA GLU A 329 21.46 -6.88 19.84
C GLU A 329 21.23 -5.70 18.88
N LEU A 330 20.51 -5.92 17.77
CA LEU A 330 20.17 -4.90 16.78
C LEU A 330 18.87 -4.18 17.15
N ASP A 331 18.86 -2.90 16.93
CA ASP A 331 17.60 -2.14 16.83
C ASP A 331 17.09 -2.12 15.37
N GLY A 332 15.92 -1.50 15.16
CA GLY A 332 15.29 -1.45 13.82
C GLY A 332 16.14 -0.67 12.82
N GLN A 333 16.79 0.43 13.23
CA GLN A 333 17.64 1.21 12.36
C GLN A 333 18.89 0.43 11.94
N GLN A 334 19.56 -0.19 12.88
CA GLN A 334 20.78 -0.99 12.61
C GLN A 334 20.46 -2.17 11.69
N ALA A 335 19.32 -2.82 11.88
CA ALA A 335 18.88 -3.92 11.04
C ALA A 335 18.52 -3.45 9.61
N GLU A 336 17.83 -2.31 9.47
CA GLU A 336 17.55 -1.65 8.19
C GLU A 336 18.85 -1.32 7.45
N ASP A 337 19.82 -0.69 8.14
CA ASP A 337 21.11 -0.28 7.58
C ASP A 337 21.91 -1.50 7.08
N ARG A 338 21.94 -2.61 7.84
CA ARG A 338 22.60 -3.86 7.43
C ARG A 338 21.98 -4.49 6.19
N LEU A 339 20.65 -4.54 6.12
CA LEU A 339 19.96 -5.07 4.94
C LEU A 339 20.17 -4.18 3.73
N HIS A 340 20.17 -2.87 3.91
CA HIS A 340 20.50 -1.91 2.86
C HIS A 340 21.96 -2.09 2.38
N GLU A 341 22.90 -2.28 3.28
CA GLU A 341 24.31 -2.56 2.93
C GLU A 341 24.44 -3.77 2.01
N VAL A 342 23.69 -4.84 2.23
CA VAL A 342 23.72 -6.04 1.38
C VAL A 342 22.83 -5.97 0.15
N GLY A 343 22.17 -4.83 -0.10
CA GLY A 343 21.34 -4.59 -1.30
C GLY A 343 19.88 -5.01 -1.15
N ILE A 344 19.36 -5.14 0.07
CA ILE A 344 17.95 -5.42 0.33
C ILE A 344 17.30 -4.18 0.96
N THR A 345 16.32 -3.59 0.28
CA THR A 345 15.60 -2.40 0.74
C THR A 345 14.38 -2.79 1.56
N VAL A 346 14.39 -2.44 2.85
CA VAL A 346 13.27 -2.61 3.80
C VAL A 346 13.03 -1.32 4.58
N ASN A 347 12.06 -1.29 5.47
CA ASN A 347 11.95 -0.19 6.42
C ASN A 347 11.87 -0.70 7.87
N ARG A 348 12.49 0.05 8.78
CA ARG A 348 12.27 -0.12 10.21
C ARG A 348 10.81 0.17 10.57
N ASN A 349 10.30 -0.52 11.57
CA ASN A 349 8.91 -0.44 11.97
C ASN A 349 8.76 -0.61 13.48
N ALA A 350 7.93 0.22 14.10
CA ALA A 350 7.61 0.03 15.51
C ALA A 350 6.89 -1.31 15.71
N VAL A 351 7.18 -1.97 16.82
CA VAL A 351 6.39 -3.10 17.31
C VAL A 351 5.38 -2.62 18.35
N PRO A 352 4.27 -3.35 18.60
CA PRO A 352 3.35 -2.98 19.66
C PRO A 352 4.07 -2.83 21.01
N ASN A 353 3.81 -1.72 21.71
CA ASN A 353 4.49 -1.36 22.95
C ASN A 353 6.03 -1.24 22.82
N ASP A 354 6.49 -0.71 21.72
CA ASP A 354 7.91 -0.57 21.39
C ASP A 354 8.67 0.21 22.49
N PRO A 355 9.73 -0.36 23.08
CA PRO A 355 10.52 0.32 24.12
C PRO A 355 11.47 1.39 23.54
N ARG A 356 11.71 1.39 22.22
CA ARG A 356 12.62 2.33 21.55
C ARG A 356 11.86 3.50 20.92
N PRO A 357 12.49 4.66 20.73
CA PRO A 357 11.85 5.83 20.13
C PRO A 357 11.47 5.59 18.67
N PRO A 358 10.44 6.29 18.13
CA PRO A 358 9.91 6.06 16.77
C PRO A 358 10.91 6.18 15.62
N MET A 359 12.02 6.89 15.80
CA MET A 359 13.08 7.03 14.77
C MET A 359 14.07 5.86 14.76
N VAL A 360 14.08 5.03 15.80
CA VAL A 360 14.97 3.86 15.95
C VAL A 360 14.17 2.58 15.75
N THR A 361 13.09 2.42 16.50
CA THR A 361 12.18 1.26 16.54
C THR A 361 12.82 -0.05 16.96
N SER A 362 12.02 -1.08 17.17
CA SER A 362 12.50 -2.43 17.55
C SER A 362 12.07 -3.48 16.52
N GLY A 363 11.79 -3.10 15.30
CA GLY A 363 11.38 -4.06 14.28
C GLY A 363 11.63 -3.61 12.86
N LEU A 364 11.28 -4.52 11.94
CA LEU A 364 11.29 -4.32 10.50
C LEU A 364 9.94 -4.69 9.90
N ARG A 365 9.55 -3.99 8.84
CA ARG A 365 8.47 -4.39 7.96
C ARG A 365 9.07 -4.81 6.61
N ILE A 366 8.85 -6.05 6.23
CA ILE A 366 9.41 -6.66 5.03
C ILE A 366 8.26 -7.16 4.16
N GLY A 367 8.21 -6.74 2.89
CA GLY A 367 7.16 -7.10 1.94
C GLY A 367 7.70 -7.84 0.73
N THR A 368 6.83 -8.58 0.07
CA THR A 368 7.17 -9.47 -1.05
C THR A 368 6.58 -9.07 -2.41
N PRO A 369 5.71 -8.05 -2.55
CA PRO A 369 5.04 -7.75 -3.83
C PRO A 369 6.01 -7.42 -4.97
N ALA A 370 7.03 -6.62 -4.71
CA ALA A 370 7.98 -6.19 -5.75
C ALA A 370 8.78 -7.37 -6.31
N LEU A 371 9.28 -8.27 -5.44
CA LEU A 371 10.00 -9.46 -5.88
C LEU A 371 9.09 -10.45 -6.63
N ALA A 372 7.87 -10.66 -6.15
CA ALA A 372 6.88 -11.48 -6.86
C ALA A 372 6.58 -10.90 -8.26
N THR A 373 6.44 -9.58 -8.38
CA THR A 373 6.26 -8.89 -9.67
C THR A 373 7.48 -9.08 -10.58
N ARG A 374 8.68 -9.11 -10.00
CA ARG A 374 9.95 -9.34 -10.71
C ARG A 374 10.14 -10.80 -11.16
N GLY A 375 9.29 -11.73 -10.70
CA GLY A 375 9.32 -13.13 -11.15
C GLY A 375 10.01 -14.10 -10.20
N PHE A 376 10.24 -13.73 -8.95
CA PHE A 376 10.86 -14.60 -7.93
C PHE A 376 10.00 -15.83 -7.67
N THR A 377 10.64 -16.99 -7.62
CA THR A 377 10.04 -18.29 -7.30
C THR A 377 10.09 -18.58 -5.79
N ALA A 378 9.49 -19.68 -5.34
CA ALA A 378 9.59 -20.13 -3.96
C ALA A 378 11.06 -20.35 -3.51
N GLU A 379 11.89 -20.92 -4.38
CA GLU A 379 13.31 -21.14 -4.14
C GLU A 379 14.06 -19.80 -3.99
N ASP A 380 13.74 -18.81 -4.83
CA ASP A 380 14.35 -17.48 -4.74
C ASP A 380 13.94 -16.78 -3.44
N PHE A 381 12.68 -16.88 -3.02
CA PHE A 381 12.23 -16.37 -1.74
C PHE A 381 12.89 -17.08 -0.55
N ALA A 382 13.15 -18.38 -0.64
CA ALA A 382 13.91 -19.10 0.38
C ALA A 382 15.35 -18.58 0.51
N GLU A 383 16.01 -18.33 -0.62
CA GLU A 383 17.36 -17.73 -0.65
C GLU A 383 17.37 -16.31 -0.08
N VAL A 384 16.40 -15.47 -0.46
CA VAL A 384 16.25 -14.11 0.13
C VAL A 384 16.04 -14.20 1.63
N ALA A 385 15.20 -15.11 2.09
CA ALA A 385 14.91 -15.30 3.51
C ALA A 385 16.16 -15.76 4.29
N ASP A 386 16.99 -16.60 3.70
CA ASP A 386 18.29 -16.99 4.27
C ASP A 386 19.27 -15.82 4.35
N VAL A 387 19.39 -15.01 3.29
CA VAL A 387 20.22 -13.79 3.29
C VAL A 387 19.79 -12.84 4.40
N ILE A 388 18.48 -12.59 4.55
CA ILE A 388 17.94 -11.73 5.61
C ILE A 388 18.27 -12.29 6.98
N ALA A 389 18.03 -13.59 7.21
CA ALA A 389 18.29 -14.22 8.49
C ALA A 389 19.79 -14.18 8.85
N GLU A 390 20.70 -14.35 7.88
CA GLU A 390 22.14 -14.27 8.09
C GLU A 390 22.59 -12.84 8.38
N ALA A 391 22.06 -11.83 7.68
CA ALA A 391 22.38 -10.42 7.90
C ALA A 391 21.95 -9.93 9.30
N LEU A 392 20.92 -10.54 9.90
CA LEU A 392 20.43 -10.19 11.23
C LEU A 392 21.18 -10.89 12.38
N LYS A 393 22.15 -11.78 12.10
CA LYS A 393 22.99 -12.40 13.13
C LYS A 393 24.00 -11.41 13.71
N PRO A 394 24.55 -11.65 14.91
CA PRO A 394 25.59 -10.81 15.50
C PRO A 394 26.80 -10.60 14.59
N SER A 395 27.21 -11.63 13.85
CA SER A 395 28.26 -11.58 12.84
C SER A 395 27.73 -12.05 11.49
N TYR A 396 28.12 -11.36 10.42
CA TYR A 396 27.75 -11.67 9.03
C TYR A 396 28.87 -11.26 8.07
N ASP A 397 28.89 -11.88 6.90
CA ASP A 397 29.80 -11.54 5.82
C ASP A 397 29.04 -10.70 4.76
N ALA A 398 29.17 -9.38 4.84
CA ALA A 398 28.46 -8.45 3.97
C ALA A 398 28.76 -8.69 2.48
N GLU A 399 30.04 -8.98 2.12
CA GLU A 399 30.42 -9.17 0.72
C GLU A 399 29.86 -10.49 0.15
N ALA A 400 29.87 -11.56 0.95
CA ALA A 400 29.22 -12.82 0.55
C ALA A 400 27.71 -12.64 0.34
N LEU A 401 27.03 -11.91 1.23
CA LEU A 401 25.60 -11.64 1.10
C LEU A 401 25.28 -10.73 -0.09
N LYS A 402 26.07 -9.68 -0.35
CA LYS A 402 25.96 -8.83 -1.56
C LYS A 402 26.06 -9.65 -2.83
N ALA A 403 26.99 -10.60 -2.90
CA ALA A 403 27.16 -11.46 -4.07
C ALA A 403 25.92 -12.35 -4.32
N ARG A 404 25.30 -12.88 -3.26
CA ARG A 404 24.03 -13.64 -3.33
C ARG A 404 22.88 -12.78 -3.80
N VAL A 405 22.71 -11.58 -3.25
CA VAL A 405 21.71 -10.58 -3.67
C VAL A 405 21.86 -10.22 -5.13
N LYS A 406 23.11 -9.94 -5.56
CA LYS A 406 23.39 -9.64 -6.97
C LYS A 406 23.02 -10.80 -7.88
N THR A 407 23.32 -12.03 -7.50
CA THR A 407 22.95 -13.23 -8.28
C THR A 407 21.43 -13.33 -8.48
N LEU A 408 20.66 -13.07 -7.43
CA LEU A 408 19.19 -13.06 -7.50
C LEU A 408 18.67 -11.91 -8.39
N ALA A 409 19.24 -10.72 -8.27
CA ALA A 409 18.89 -9.57 -9.07
C ALA A 409 19.16 -9.81 -10.57
N ASP A 410 20.32 -10.38 -10.90
CA ASP A 410 20.73 -10.72 -12.27
C ASP A 410 19.86 -11.85 -12.88
N LYS A 411 19.41 -12.81 -12.06
CA LYS A 411 18.53 -13.91 -12.49
C LYS A 411 17.15 -13.40 -12.94
N HIS A 412 16.67 -12.31 -12.35
CA HIS A 412 15.37 -11.73 -12.62
C HIS A 412 15.51 -10.27 -13.09
N PRO A 413 15.94 -10.03 -14.35
CA PRO A 413 16.18 -8.68 -14.86
C PRO A 413 14.87 -7.85 -14.87
N LEU A 414 14.89 -6.70 -14.23
CA LEU A 414 13.77 -5.76 -14.22
C LEU A 414 13.85 -4.86 -15.47
N TYR A 415 12.73 -4.72 -16.19
CA TYR A 415 12.59 -3.84 -17.36
C TYR A 415 13.68 -4.03 -18.44
N PRO A 416 13.90 -5.25 -18.94
CA PRO A 416 15.03 -5.54 -19.85
C PRO A 416 14.96 -4.77 -21.18
N GLY A 417 13.82 -4.18 -21.53
CA GLY A 417 13.65 -3.35 -22.73
C GLY A 417 13.58 -1.84 -22.47
N LEU A 418 13.75 -1.42 -21.22
CA LEU A 418 13.75 0.00 -20.87
C LEU A 418 15.18 0.53 -20.97
N ASN A 419 15.49 1.23 -22.07
CA ASN A 419 16.79 1.81 -22.32
C ASN A 419 16.92 3.16 -21.59
N LYS A 420 18.15 3.45 -21.16
CA LYS A 420 18.57 4.75 -20.64
C LYS A 420 18.59 5.81 -21.73
#